data_fc365bf69a963e2350fe83a7bddd7e46
#
_entry.id   fc365bf69a963e2350fe83a7bddd7e46
#
_cell.length_a   1.000
_cell.length_b   1.000
_cell.length_c   1.000
_cell.angle_alpha   90.00
_cell.angle_beta   90.00
_cell.angle_gamma   90.00
#
_symmetry.space_group_name_H-M   'P 1'
#
loop_
_entity.id
_entity.type
_entity.pdbx_description
1 polymer ?
#
loop_
_entity_poly.entity_id
_entity_poly.type
_entity_poly.pdbx_seq_one_letter_code
_entity_poly.pdbx_strand_id
1 'polypeptide(L)'
;ANGEDALEMIRQYRPGLVLLDIRMSGMLGTELMEKARSEGFSDAFIILSGYSDFKYAQTALQFGASYYLTKPIDEDELEKAVQDVHEKIEFQLNSETSRNQYLKKAKTTVLYDLLTGNDFNPSIDYQELGLSYPIYQVLIYESYMPYFRSYSFSDLLRVTNKDNNSFEHVNIDNHDIILLKGNFALERLNACLHHYDKGTQKGSPLDTIFLIYGPTVSSLSQIHESYELCQRLLSRRFFCGENQHVLSYEELPAEKSASASL
;
A
#
# COMPACT_ATOMS: atom_id res chain seq x y z
N ALA A 1 17.23 -19.73 30.77
CA ALA A 1 17.26 -19.21 29.41
C ALA A 1 18.69 -19.36 28.89
N ASN A 2 18.86 -19.90 27.72
CA ASN A 2 20.13 -19.99 27.03
C ASN A 2 20.11 -19.07 25.80
N GLY A 3 21.27 -18.86 25.16
CA GLY A 3 21.36 -17.94 24.03
C GLY A 3 20.58 -18.43 22.79
N GLU A 4 20.40 -19.72 22.61
CA GLU A 4 19.64 -20.30 21.48
C GLU A 4 18.15 -20.06 21.65
N ASP A 5 17.59 -20.29 22.85
CA ASP A 5 16.19 -20.00 23.16
C ASP A 5 15.89 -18.49 22.97
N ALA A 6 16.84 -17.61 23.40
CA ALA A 6 16.68 -16.18 23.25
C ALA A 6 16.66 -15.75 21.77
N LEU A 7 17.50 -16.36 20.93
CA LEU A 7 17.48 -16.09 19.48
C LEU A 7 16.15 -16.53 18.84
N GLU A 8 15.62 -17.68 19.26
CA GLU A 8 14.32 -18.15 18.78
C GLU A 8 13.17 -17.23 19.21
N MET A 9 13.19 -16.74 20.45
CA MET A 9 12.23 -15.73 20.91
C MET A 9 12.31 -14.43 20.11
N ILE A 10 13.51 -13.97 19.76
CA ILE A 10 13.68 -12.78 18.90
C ILE A 10 13.04 -13.02 17.51
N ARG A 11 13.24 -14.19 16.92
CA ARG A 11 12.64 -14.57 15.63
C ARG A 11 11.11 -14.58 15.68
N GLN A 12 10.58 -15.16 16.78
CA GLN A 12 9.14 -15.38 16.94
C GLN A 12 8.40 -14.07 17.27
N TYR A 13 8.91 -13.29 18.22
CA TYR A 13 8.19 -12.14 18.77
C TYR A 13 8.57 -10.79 18.13
N ARG A 14 9.72 -10.73 17.46
CA ARG A 14 10.24 -9.49 16.86
C ARG A 14 10.14 -8.30 17.83
N PRO A 15 10.76 -8.37 19.02
CA PRO A 15 10.66 -7.30 20.01
C PRO A 15 11.39 -6.03 19.56
N GLY A 16 10.85 -4.85 19.86
CA GLY A 16 11.52 -3.57 19.58
C GLY A 16 12.77 -3.30 20.41
N LEU A 17 12.90 -3.96 21.57
CA LEU A 17 14.05 -3.86 22.46
C LEU A 17 14.38 -5.21 23.08
N VAL A 18 15.65 -5.56 23.11
CA VAL A 18 16.20 -6.75 23.78
C VAL A 18 17.21 -6.35 24.84
N LEU A 19 16.96 -6.74 26.09
CA LEU A 19 17.93 -6.69 27.19
C LEU A 19 18.73 -7.99 27.18
N LEU A 20 20.04 -7.91 26.98
CA LEU A 20 20.87 -9.06 26.70
C LEU A 20 22.09 -9.13 27.63
N ASP A 21 22.20 -10.21 28.40
CA ASP A 21 23.42 -10.50 29.14
C ASP A 21 24.53 -11.01 28.20
N ILE A 22 25.76 -10.61 28.41
CA ILE A 22 26.87 -11.13 27.61
C ILE A 22 27.14 -12.59 27.95
N ARG A 23 27.06 -12.98 29.22
CA ARG A 23 27.36 -14.34 29.65
C ARG A 23 26.08 -15.15 29.83
N MET A 24 25.75 -15.89 28.84
CA MET A 24 24.65 -16.89 28.86
C MET A 24 25.18 -18.30 28.58
N SER A 25 24.50 -19.29 29.05
CA SER A 25 24.82 -20.68 28.71
C SER A 25 24.60 -20.95 27.22
N GLY A 26 25.54 -21.66 26.59
CA GLY A 26 25.45 -22.09 25.20
C GLY A 26 25.98 -21.10 24.17
N MET A 27 25.68 -19.80 24.31
CA MET A 27 26.07 -18.76 23.35
C MET A 27 26.34 -17.43 24.08
N LEU A 28 27.36 -16.70 23.67
CA LEU A 28 27.60 -15.35 24.18
C LEU A 28 26.56 -14.36 23.65
N GLY A 29 26.21 -13.35 24.45
CA GLY A 29 25.27 -12.30 24.01
C GLY A 29 25.74 -11.55 22.75
N THR A 30 27.04 -11.36 22.60
CA THR A 30 27.62 -10.75 21.37
C THR A 30 27.46 -11.65 20.14
N GLU A 31 27.58 -12.97 20.29
CA GLU A 31 27.35 -13.93 19.20
C GLU A 31 25.86 -13.99 18.83
N LEU A 32 24.99 -13.89 19.83
CA LEU A 32 23.54 -13.80 19.59
C LEU A 32 23.19 -12.54 18.81
N MET A 33 23.74 -11.38 19.20
CA MET A 33 23.56 -10.13 18.46
C MET A 33 24.00 -10.26 17.01
N GLU A 34 25.18 -10.80 16.75
CA GLU A 34 25.71 -11.01 15.40
C GLU A 34 24.75 -11.86 14.57
N LYS A 35 24.27 -12.99 15.11
CA LYS A 35 23.32 -13.86 14.44
C LYS A 35 21.99 -13.13 14.17
N ALA A 36 21.43 -12.46 15.17
CA ALA A 36 20.18 -11.72 15.01
C ALA A 36 20.31 -10.63 13.93
N ARG A 37 21.42 -9.89 13.89
CA ARG A 37 21.70 -8.89 12.86
C ARG A 37 21.81 -9.52 11.46
N SER A 38 22.50 -10.65 11.34
CA SER A 38 22.63 -11.36 10.07
C SER A 38 21.28 -11.89 9.54
N GLU A 39 20.32 -12.13 10.43
CA GLU A 39 18.96 -12.55 10.12
C GLU A 39 17.97 -11.37 9.91
N GLY A 40 18.50 -10.13 9.91
CA GLY A 40 17.71 -8.93 9.62
C GLY A 40 16.96 -8.35 10.83
N PHE A 41 17.35 -8.68 12.06
CA PHE A 41 16.86 -7.98 13.25
C PHE A 41 17.53 -6.62 13.36
N SER A 42 16.78 -5.54 13.23
CA SER A 42 17.29 -4.15 13.22
C SER A 42 17.02 -3.39 14.51
N ASP A 43 16.17 -3.92 15.39
CA ASP A 43 15.73 -3.24 16.60
C ASP A 43 16.82 -3.15 17.68
N ALA A 44 16.50 -2.52 18.81
CA ALA A 44 17.48 -2.11 19.80
C ALA A 44 17.97 -3.27 20.67
N PHE A 45 19.26 -3.22 21.00
CA PHE A 45 19.87 -4.05 22.05
C PHE A 45 20.43 -3.17 23.17
N ILE A 46 20.14 -3.51 24.42
CA ILE A 46 20.83 -3.04 25.62
C ILE A 46 21.60 -4.22 26.18
N ILE A 47 22.92 -4.08 26.24
CA ILE A 47 23.79 -5.12 26.73
C ILE A 47 24.05 -4.96 28.25
N LEU A 48 23.90 -6.05 28.99
CA LEU A 48 24.17 -6.15 30.40
C LEU A 48 25.43 -6.99 30.60
N SER A 49 26.47 -6.47 31.30
CA SER A 49 27.74 -7.18 31.50
C SER A 49 28.24 -7.09 32.93
N GLY A 50 28.64 -8.22 33.47
CA GLY A 50 29.35 -8.28 34.76
C GLY A 50 30.84 -7.92 34.67
N TYR A 51 31.35 -7.57 33.50
CA TYR A 51 32.76 -7.31 33.25
C TYR A 51 32.93 -6.01 32.47
N SER A 52 33.85 -5.20 32.95
CA SER A 52 34.36 -4.00 32.26
C SER A 52 35.37 -4.39 31.16
N ASP A 53 35.18 -5.53 30.49
CA ASP A 53 36.06 -5.97 29.42
C ASP A 53 35.76 -5.16 28.15
N PHE A 54 36.69 -4.29 27.82
CA PHE A 54 36.65 -3.38 26.68
C PHE A 54 36.35 -4.12 25.34
N LYS A 55 36.83 -5.36 25.24
CA LYS A 55 36.62 -6.17 24.01
C LYS A 55 35.13 -6.49 23.75
N TYR A 56 34.39 -6.85 24.80
CA TYR A 56 32.95 -7.10 24.65
C TYR A 56 32.15 -5.83 24.36
N ALA A 57 32.54 -4.72 24.99
CA ALA A 57 31.93 -3.42 24.72
C ALA A 57 32.17 -3.00 23.25
N GLN A 58 33.41 -3.15 22.76
CA GLN A 58 33.74 -2.86 21.38
C GLN A 58 32.97 -3.73 20.40
N THR A 59 32.85 -5.03 20.65
CA THR A 59 32.09 -5.97 19.82
C THR A 59 30.61 -5.63 19.83
N ALA A 60 30.02 -5.33 20.98
CA ALA A 60 28.64 -4.92 21.09
C ALA A 60 28.31 -3.64 20.27
N LEU A 61 29.22 -2.65 20.34
CA LEU A 61 29.10 -1.42 19.54
C LEU A 61 29.20 -1.69 18.02
N GLN A 62 30.09 -2.60 17.60
CA GLN A 62 30.20 -2.99 16.18
C GLN A 62 28.91 -3.59 15.64
N PHE A 63 28.18 -4.35 16.46
CA PHE A 63 26.87 -4.92 16.07
C PHE A 63 25.71 -3.99 16.39
N GLY A 64 25.97 -2.72 16.76
CA GLY A 64 24.94 -1.70 16.93
C GLY A 64 24.13 -1.86 18.22
N ALA A 65 24.78 -2.19 19.34
CA ALA A 65 24.14 -2.07 20.65
C ALA A 65 23.80 -0.60 20.93
N SER A 66 22.58 -0.34 21.41
CA SER A 66 22.14 1.01 21.78
C SER A 66 22.78 1.45 23.08
N TYR A 67 22.92 0.52 24.04
CA TYR A 67 23.54 0.77 25.36
C TYR A 67 24.33 -0.44 25.84
N TYR A 68 25.32 -0.16 26.67
CA TYR A 68 26.14 -1.16 27.37
C TYR A 68 26.18 -0.79 28.84
N LEU A 69 25.53 -1.59 29.69
CA LEU A 69 25.42 -1.35 31.13
C LEU A 69 26.26 -2.38 31.92
N THR A 70 26.97 -1.93 32.93
CA THR A 70 27.80 -2.80 33.77
C THR A 70 27.07 -3.24 35.04
N LYS A 71 27.22 -4.50 35.40
CA LYS A 71 26.70 -5.02 36.69
C LYS A 71 27.63 -4.65 37.85
N PRO A 72 27.11 -4.27 39.04
CA PRO A 72 25.67 -4.23 39.37
C PRO A 72 24.96 -3.12 38.62
N ILE A 73 23.75 -3.43 38.10
CA ILE A 73 22.97 -2.51 37.27
C ILE A 73 22.43 -1.39 38.18
N ASP A 74 22.72 -0.15 37.83
CA ASP A 74 22.07 1.02 38.40
C ASP A 74 20.65 1.15 37.79
N GLU A 75 19.62 1.22 38.64
CA GLU A 75 18.23 1.29 38.21
C GLU A 75 17.96 2.55 37.40
N ASP A 76 18.52 3.70 37.82
CA ASP A 76 18.32 4.98 37.11
C ASP A 76 19.00 4.95 35.73
N GLU A 77 20.18 4.31 35.62
CA GLU A 77 20.91 4.15 34.36
C GLU A 77 20.14 3.23 33.39
N LEU A 78 19.56 2.13 33.89
CA LEU A 78 18.76 1.22 33.12
C LEU A 78 17.45 1.88 32.64
N GLU A 79 16.75 2.56 33.53
CA GLU A 79 15.51 3.27 33.20
C GLU A 79 15.76 4.31 32.12
N LYS A 80 16.81 5.10 32.26
CA LYS A 80 17.22 6.08 31.25
C LYS A 80 17.54 5.43 29.90
N ALA A 81 18.31 4.35 29.90
CA ALA A 81 18.64 3.64 28.65
C ALA A 81 17.40 3.07 27.94
N VAL A 82 16.45 2.52 28.70
CA VAL A 82 15.18 2.02 28.16
C VAL A 82 14.33 3.16 27.62
N GLN A 83 14.25 4.28 28.35
CA GLN A 83 13.47 5.44 27.92
C GLN A 83 14.04 6.05 26.64
N ASP A 84 15.35 6.25 26.56
CA ASP A 84 16.01 6.80 25.36
C ASP A 84 15.79 5.90 24.12
N VAL A 85 15.79 4.58 24.30
CA VAL A 85 15.48 3.62 23.22
C VAL A 85 14.00 3.70 22.83
N HIS A 86 13.11 3.78 23.81
CA HIS A 86 11.69 3.91 23.58
C HIS A 86 11.36 5.18 22.77
N GLU A 87 11.92 6.32 23.18
CA GLU A 87 11.74 7.59 22.46
C GLU A 87 12.25 7.52 21.01
N LYS A 88 13.37 6.84 20.76
CA LYS A 88 13.88 6.62 19.39
C LYS A 88 12.92 5.77 18.55
N ILE A 89 12.41 4.69 19.12
CA ILE A 89 11.44 3.81 18.44
C ILE A 89 10.16 4.58 18.13
N GLU A 90 9.61 5.32 19.10
CA GLU A 90 8.42 6.14 18.89
C GLU A 90 8.64 7.22 17.82
N PHE A 91 9.80 7.89 17.84
CA PHE A 91 10.13 8.89 16.83
C PHE A 91 10.20 8.29 15.42
N GLN A 92 10.79 7.10 15.27
CA GLN A 92 10.85 6.39 13.99
C GLN A 92 9.43 6.00 13.50
N LEU A 93 8.62 5.40 14.35
CA LEU A 93 7.24 5.02 14.04
C LEU A 93 6.37 6.23 13.67
N ASN A 94 6.49 7.32 14.42
CA ASN A 94 5.75 8.55 14.14
C ASN A 94 6.22 9.21 12.84
N SER A 95 7.50 9.16 12.54
CA SER A 95 8.08 9.67 11.30
C SER A 95 7.59 8.87 10.09
N GLU A 96 7.61 7.55 10.17
CA GLU A 96 7.08 6.67 9.12
C GLU A 96 5.57 6.85 8.91
N THR A 97 4.81 6.94 10.00
CA THR A 97 3.36 7.19 9.96
C THR A 97 3.05 8.53 9.28
N SER A 98 3.77 9.57 9.68
CA SER A 98 3.64 10.91 9.09
C SER A 98 3.99 10.89 7.60
N ARG A 99 5.13 10.28 7.23
CA ARG A 99 5.55 10.10 5.82
C ARG A 99 4.47 9.39 5.00
N ASN A 100 3.94 8.27 5.52
CA ASN A 100 2.89 7.51 4.84
C ASN A 100 1.60 8.32 4.66
N GLN A 101 1.23 9.15 5.64
CA GLN A 101 0.10 10.07 5.52
C GLN A 101 0.34 11.15 4.46
N TYR A 102 1.54 11.73 4.40
CA TYR A 102 1.91 12.69 3.36
C TYR A 102 1.88 12.06 1.96
N LEU A 103 2.48 10.87 1.81
CA LEU A 103 2.46 10.14 0.52
C LEU A 103 1.02 9.81 0.09
N LYS A 104 0.16 9.40 1.01
CA LYS A 104 -1.25 9.14 0.72
C LYS A 104 -1.98 10.40 0.24
N LYS A 105 -1.78 11.54 0.90
CA LYS A 105 -2.37 12.83 0.49
C LYS A 105 -1.82 13.28 -0.87
N ALA A 106 -0.50 13.22 -1.07
CA ALA A 106 0.14 13.56 -2.33
C ALA A 106 -0.39 12.67 -3.47
N LYS A 107 -0.51 11.36 -3.24
CA LYS A 107 -1.08 10.41 -4.20
C LYS A 107 -2.51 10.81 -4.60
N THR A 108 -3.38 11.15 -3.63
CA THR A 108 -4.76 11.56 -3.92
C THR A 108 -4.81 12.80 -4.80
N THR A 109 -3.98 13.81 -4.53
CA THR A 109 -3.90 15.03 -5.35
C THR A 109 -3.40 14.71 -6.76
N VAL A 110 -2.33 13.93 -6.86
CA VAL A 110 -1.78 13.53 -8.16
C VAL A 110 -2.79 12.72 -8.98
N LEU A 111 -3.54 11.81 -8.35
CA LEU A 111 -4.60 11.06 -9.04
C LEU A 111 -5.71 11.97 -9.55
N TYR A 112 -6.12 12.95 -8.75
CA TYR A 112 -7.09 13.95 -9.16
C TYR A 112 -6.59 14.71 -10.40
N ASP A 113 -5.36 15.20 -10.38
CA ASP A 113 -4.76 15.94 -11.50
C ASP A 113 -4.64 15.08 -12.76
N LEU A 114 -4.21 13.82 -12.63
CA LEU A 114 -4.11 12.87 -13.75
C LEU A 114 -5.47 12.57 -14.38
N LEU A 115 -6.53 12.48 -13.57
CA LEU A 115 -7.88 12.21 -14.06
C LEU A 115 -8.51 13.47 -14.69
N THR A 116 -8.37 14.63 -14.06
CA THR A 116 -9.03 15.87 -14.51
C THR A 116 -8.27 16.59 -15.64
N GLY A 117 -7.10 16.09 -16.04
CA GLY A 117 -6.31 16.66 -17.13
C GLY A 117 -5.53 17.90 -16.72
N ASN A 118 -5.32 18.11 -15.42
CA ASN A 118 -4.37 19.08 -14.96
C ASN A 118 -2.95 18.67 -15.35
N ASP A 119 -2.04 19.61 -15.47
CA ASP A 119 -0.72 19.40 -16.05
C ASP A 119 0.02 18.18 -15.48
N PHE A 120 0.36 17.24 -16.36
CA PHE A 120 1.27 16.15 -16.04
C PHE A 120 2.64 16.73 -15.64
N ASN A 121 3.01 16.53 -14.38
CA ASN A 121 4.27 17.05 -13.84
C ASN A 121 5.35 15.97 -13.84
N PRO A 122 6.34 16.03 -14.76
CA PRO A 122 7.40 15.04 -14.85
C PRO A 122 8.38 15.05 -13.67
N SER A 123 8.32 16.05 -12.79
CA SER A 123 9.16 16.13 -11.59
C SER A 123 8.64 15.29 -10.43
N ILE A 124 7.45 14.72 -10.54
CA ILE A 124 6.87 13.85 -9.51
C ILE A 124 7.45 12.45 -9.65
N ASP A 125 7.89 11.86 -8.55
CA ASP A 125 8.25 10.45 -8.50
C ASP A 125 6.99 9.57 -8.41
N TYR A 126 6.45 9.20 -9.56
CA TYR A 126 5.29 8.33 -9.67
C TYR A 126 5.56 6.90 -9.19
N GLN A 127 6.83 6.48 -9.14
CA GLN A 127 7.22 5.18 -8.62
C GLN A 127 7.12 5.16 -7.09
N GLU A 128 7.59 6.20 -6.40
CA GLU A 128 7.43 6.34 -4.94
C GLU A 128 5.94 6.38 -4.55
N LEU A 129 5.10 7.03 -5.36
CA LEU A 129 3.65 7.04 -5.16
C LEU A 129 2.96 5.71 -5.50
N GLY A 130 3.68 4.72 -6.06
CA GLY A 130 3.10 3.45 -6.51
C GLY A 130 2.12 3.61 -7.67
N LEU A 131 2.37 4.59 -8.55
CA LEU A 131 1.54 4.89 -9.72
C LEU A 131 2.22 4.53 -11.05
N SER A 132 3.49 4.11 -11.07
CA SER A 132 4.23 3.77 -12.29
C SER A 132 3.95 2.33 -12.73
N TYR A 133 3.15 2.15 -13.77
CA TYR A 133 2.77 0.86 -14.35
C TYR A 133 2.76 0.94 -15.89
N PRO A 134 2.86 -0.20 -16.59
CA PRO A 134 2.91 -0.21 -18.06
C PRO A 134 1.55 0.02 -18.73
N ILE A 135 0.43 -0.10 -17.98
CA ILE A 135 -0.91 0.00 -18.52
C ILE A 135 -1.89 0.43 -17.44
N TYR A 136 -2.90 1.21 -17.84
CA TYR A 136 -3.94 1.73 -16.95
C TYR A 136 -5.30 1.64 -17.62
N GLN A 137 -6.35 1.63 -16.80
CA GLN A 137 -7.72 1.75 -17.26
C GLN A 137 -8.58 2.47 -16.22
N VAL A 138 -9.40 3.40 -16.62
CA VAL A 138 -10.31 4.13 -15.75
C VAL A 138 -11.67 3.47 -15.74
N LEU A 139 -12.24 3.32 -14.55
CA LEU A 139 -13.62 2.91 -14.34
C LEU A 139 -14.35 3.97 -13.52
N ILE A 140 -15.62 4.17 -13.83
CA ILE A 140 -16.57 4.89 -12.97
C ILE A 140 -17.65 3.91 -12.56
N TYR A 141 -18.01 3.86 -11.29
CA TYR A 141 -19.13 3.05 -10.85
C TYR A 141 -20.07 3.82 -9.93
N GLU A 142 -21.32 3.45 -9.94
CA GLU A 142 -22.38 3.96 -9.08
C GLU A 142 -23.16 2.80 -8.49
N SER A 143 -23.53 2.91 -7.20
CA SER A 143 -24.38 1.91 -6.56
C SER A 143 -25.85 2.27 -6.75
N TYR A 144 -26.68 1.29 -7.13
CA TYR A 144 -28.14 1.45 -7.21
C TYR A 144 -28.82 1.41 -5.86
N MET A 145 -28.15 0.86 -4.82
CA MET A 145 -28.75 0.66 -3.51
C MET A 145 -27.92 1.33 -2.40
N PRO A 146 -28.14 2.62 -2.10
CA PRO A 146 -27.39 3.34 -1.11
C PRO A 146 -27.62 2.86 0.35
N TYR A 147 -28.66 2.04 0.60
CA TYR A 147 -29.09 1.65 1.95
C TYR A 147 -28.76 0.21 2.35
N PHE A 148 -28.38 -0.65 1.43
CA PHE A 148 -27.85 -1.96 1.79
C PHE A 148 -26.35 -1.83 1.97
N ARG A 149 -25.81 -2.37 3.08
CA ARG A 149 -24.37 -2.62 3.28
C ARG A 149 -23.90 -3.67 2.27
N SER A 150 -24.02 -3.35 0.99
CA SER A 150 -23.33 -4.09 -0.05
C SER A 150 -21.86 -3.71 0.05
N TYR A 151 -20.99 -4.70 -0.04
CA TYR A 151 -19.57 -4.47 -0.24
C TYR A 151 -19.40 -3.46 -1.36
N SER A 152 -18.64 -2.38 -1.12
CA SER A 152 -18.35 -1.45 -2.20
C SER A 152 -17.60 -2.20 -3.30
N PHE A 153 -17.74 -1.77 -4.56
CA PHE A 153 -16.98 -2.41 -5.66
C PHE A 153 -15.47 -2.35 -5.40
N SER A 154 -14.99 -1.30 -4.74
CA SER A 154 -13.60 -1.20 -4.29
C SER A 154 -13.24 -2.28 -3.26
N ASP A 155 -14.16 -2.65 -2.36
CA ASP A 155 -13.92 -3.74 -1.40
C ASP A 155 -13.88 -5.10 -2.11
N LEU A 156 -14.74 -5.30 -3.10
CA LEU A 156 -14.70 -6.49 -3.95
C LEU A 156 -13.37 -6.61 -4.68
N LEU A 157 -12.87 -5.50 -5.25
CA LEU A 157 -11.57 -5.48 -5.90
C LEU A 157 -10.42 -5.76 -4.91
N ARG A 158 -10.48 -5.25 -3.69
CA ARG A 158 -9.47 -5.55 -2.65
C ARG A 158 -9.44 -7.02 -2.27
N VAL A 159 -10.60 -7.65 -2.11
CA VAL A 159 -10.69 -9.08 -1.78
C VAL A 159 -10.22 -9.97 -2.93
N THR A 160 -10.55 -9.61 -4.17
CA THR A 160 -10.18 -10.38 -5.36
C THR A 160 -8.73 -10.14 -5.80
N ASN A 161 -8.21 -8.95 -5.58
CA ASN A 161 -6.82 -8.60 -5.81
C ASN A 161 -6.04 -8.76 -4.50
N LYS A 162 -5.33 -9.85 -4.35
CA LYS A 162 -4.45 -10.09 -3.18
C LYS A 162 -3.36 -9.03 -3.02
N ASP A 163 -3.07 -8.29 -4.09
CA ASP A 163 -2.17 -7.14 -4.10
C ASP A 163 -3.00 -5.85 -4.07
N ASN A 164 -2.94 -5.14 -2.93
CA ASN A 164 -3.65 -3.88 -2.73
C ASN A 164 -3.16 -2.72 -3.62
N ASN A 165 -2.08 -2.92 -4.37
CA ASN A 165 -1.48 -1.89 -5.23
C ASN A 165 -1.98 -1.93 -6.69
N SER A 166 -2.84 -2.86 -7.05
CA SER A 166 -3.32 -3.03 -8.44
C SER A 166 -4.36 -2.00 -8.87
N PHE A 167 -4.91 -1.22 -7.95
CA PHE A 167 -5.84 -0.15 -8.27
C PHE A 167 -5.79 1.00 -7.25
N GLU A 168 -6.25 2.17 -7.67
CA GLU A 168 -6.51 3.31 -6.79
C GLU A 168 -8.00 3.68 -6.86
N HIS A 169 -8.54 4.16 -5.73
CA HIS A 169 -9.92 4.61 -5.63
C HIS A 169 -9.96 6.06 -5.19
N VAL A 170 -10.68 6.89 -5.93
CA VAL A 170 -10.93 8.29 -5.60
C VAL A 170 -12.40 8.62 -5.84
N ASN A 171 -12.92 9.61 -5.14
CA ASN A 171 -14.26 10.15 -5.39
C ASN A 171 -14.11 11.57 -5.96
N ILE A 172 -14.70 11.79 -7.14
CA ILE A 172 -14.72 13.09 -7.83
C ILE A 172 -16.18 13.38 -8.19
N ASP A 173 -16.68 14.53 -7.78
CA ASP A 173 -18.05 15.00 -8.06
C ASP A 173 -19.14 13.97 -7.70
N ASN A 174 -18.98 13.31 -6.55
CA ASN A 174 -19.84 12.23 -6.03
C ASN A 174 -19.84 10.92 -6.87
N HIS A 175 -18.93 10.78 -7.81
CA HIS A 175 -18.72 9.53 -8.53
C HIS A 175 -17.51 8.78 -7.98
N ASP A 176 -17.66 7.48 -7.82
CA ASP A 176 -16.57 6.60 -7.42
C ASP A 176 -15.77 6.18 -8.66
N ILE A 177 -14.49 6.55 -8.67
CA ILE A 177 -13.58 6.33 -9.77
C ILE A 177 -12.49 5.37 -9.33
N ILE A 178 -12.23 4.38 -10.15
CA ILE A 178 -11.15 3.42 -9.98
C ILE A 178 -10.19 3.55 -11.13
N LEU A 179 -8.91 3.72 -10.80
CA LEU A 179 -7.80 3.58 -11.72
C LEU A 179 -7.18 2.19 -11.54
N LEU A 180 -7.41 1.30 -12.48
CA LEU A 180 -6.71 0.01 -12.55
C LEU A 180 -5.29 0.21 -13.06
N LYS A 181 -4.34 -0.54 -12.49
CA LYS A 181 -2.90 -0.44 -12.79
C LYS A 181 -2.31 -1.83 -13.06
N GLY A 182 -1.68 -1.98 -14.21
CA GLY A 182 -1.00 -3.20 -14.59
C GLY A 182 -1.92 -4.30 -15.15
N ASN A 183 -1.30 -5.27 -15.84
CA ASN A 183 -2.00 -6.34 -16.56
C ASN A 183 -2.88 -7.19 -15.64
N PHE A 184 -2.42 -7.49 -14.44
CA PHE A 184 -3.16 -8.35 -13.51
C PHE A 184 -4.53 -7.77 -13.16
N ALA A 185 -4.62 -6.45 -12.89
CA ALA A 185 -5.89 -5.79 -12.57
C ALA A 185 -6.84 -5.81 -13.77
N LEU A 186 -6.31 -5.59 -14.98
CA LEU A 186 -7.09 -5.59 -16.21
C LEU A 186 -7.62 -6.99 -16.56
N GLU A 187 -6.79 -8.03 -16.42
CA GLU A 187 -7.21 -9.43 -16.64
C GLU A 187 -8.34 -9.83 -15.67
N ARG A 188 -8.27 -9.37 -14.41
CA ARG A 188 -9.31 -9.60 -13.42
C ARG A 188 -10.61 -8.90 -13.78
N LEU A 189 -10.55 -7.64 -14.21
CA LEU A 189 -11.74 -6.94 -14.71
C LEU A 189 -12.34 -7.67 -15.90
N ASN A 190 -11.54 -8.01 -16.90
CA ASN A 190 -12.01 -8.70 -18.10
C ASN A 190 -12.67 -10.05 -17.76
N ALA A 191 -12.10 -10.80 -16.80
CA ALA A 191 -12.71 -12.03 -16.32
C ALA A 191 -14.09 -11.79 -15.66
N CYS A 192 -14.23 -10.72 -14.88
CA CYS A 192 -15.50 -10.33 -14.27
C CYS A 192 -16.53 -9.93 -15.33
N LEU A 193 -16.14 -9.11 -16.31
CA LEU A 193 -17.03 -8.67 -17.40
C LEU A 193 -17.48 -9.86 -18.27
N HIS A 194 -16.57 -10.76 -18.60
CA HIS A 194 -16.90 -11.96 -19.39
C HIS A 194 -17.87 -12.92 -18.68
N HIS A 195 -17.80 -13.01 -17.34
CA HIS A 195 -18.78 -13.74 -16.54
C HIS A 195 -20.16 -13.07 -16.56
N TYR A 196 -20.17 -11.74 -16.55
CA TYR A 196 -21.39 -10.94 -16.62
C TYR A 196 -22.12 -11.13 -17.95
N ASP A 197 -21.41 -11.12 -19.08
CA ASP A 197 -21.97 -11.30 -20.42
C ASP A 197 -22.58 -12.70 -20.66
N LYS A 198 -22.14 -13.71 -19.91
CA LYS A 198 -22.64 -15.10 -20.05
C LYS A 198 -23.96 -15.41 -19.35
N GLY A 199 -24.52 -14.44 -18.68
CA GLY A 199 -25.80 -14.56 -17.98
C GLY A 199 -25.69 -14.28 -16.51
N THR A 200 -26.40 -13.27 -16.07
CA THR A 200 -26.48 -12.82 -14.69
C THR A 200 -27.00 -13.94 -13.80
N GLN A 201 -26.15 -14.43 -12.90
CA GLN A 201 -26.66 -15.07 -11.70
C GLN A 201 -27.23 -13.96 -10.83
N LYS A 202 -28.56 -13.96 -10.62
CA LYS A 202 -29.21 -13.06 -9.67
C LYS A 202 -28.46 -13.11 -8.34
N GLY A 203 -27.98 -11.95 -7.87
CA GLY A 203 -27.20 -11.83 -6.65
C GLY A 203 -25.69 -11.62 -6.87
N SER A 204 -25.23 -11.38 -8.09
CA SER A 204 -23.86 -10.90 -8.35
C SER A 204 -23.69 -9.49 -7.75
N PRO A 205 -22.52 -9.15 -7.16
CA PRO A 205 -22.21 -7.78 -6.78
C PRO A 205 -22.35 -6.77 -7.92
N LEU A 206 -22.19 -7.19 -9.17
CA LEU A 206 -22.38 -6.36 -10.36
C LEU A 206 -23.86 -6.01 -10.62
N ASP A 207 -24.82 -6.80 -10.12
CA ASP A 207 -26.24 -6.49 -10.27
C ASP A 207 -26.67 -5.25 -9.47
N THR A 208 -25.86 -4.82 -8.51
CA THR A 208 -26.14 -3.70 -7.61
C THR A 208 -25.41 -2.41 -8.00
N ILE A 209 -24.60 -2.46 -9.05
CA ILE A 209 -23.82 -1.32 -9.52
C ILE A 209 -24.04 -1.06 -11.01
N PHE A 210 -23.82 0.18 -11.39
CA PHE A 210 -23.66 0.58 -12.78
C PHE A 210 -22.17 0.88 -13.01
N LEU A 211 -21.55 0.19 -13.95
CA LEU A 211 -20.13 0.25 -14.23
C LEU A 211 -19.86 0.83 -15.62
N ILE A 212 -18.98 1.79 -15.70
CA ILE A 212 -18.49 2.38 -16.93
C ILE A 212 -16.98 2.18 -16.98
N TYR A 213 -16.44 1.79 -18.13
CA TYR A 213 -15.00 1.72 -18.29
C TYR A 213 -14.53 2.33 -19.61
N GLY A 214 -13.41 3.06 -19.50
CA GLY A 214 -12.72 3.68 -20.63
C GLY A 214 -11.71 2.74 -21.30
N PRO A 215 -11.04 3.22 -22.37
CA PRO A 215 -9.97 2.47 -23.00
C PRO A 215 -8.78 2.27 -22.06
N THR A 216 -8.02 1.22 -22.32
CA THR A 216 -6.70 1.03 -21.73
C THR A 216 -5.70 2.01 -22.32
N VAL A 217 -4.85 2.57 -21.46
CA VAL A 217 -3.81 3.51 -21.86
C VAL A 217 -2.46 3.07 -21.33
N SER A 218 -1.37 3.42 -22.02
CA SER A 218 -0.02 2.94 -21.71
C SER A 218 0.85 3.97 -20.97
N SER A 219 0.34 5.17 -20.74
CA SER A 219 1.07 6.21 -20.00
C SER A 219 0.17 6.97 -19.04
N LEU A 220 0.77 7.53 -18.00
CA LEU A 220 0.08 8.37 -17.02
C LEU A 220 -0.57 9.61 -17.65
N SER A 221 0.08 10.21 -18.65
CA SER A 221 -0.44 11.38 -19.36
C SER A 221 -1.71 11.12 -20.16
N GLN A 222 -2.01 9.86 -20.46
CA GLN A 222 -3.21 9.46 -21.21
C GLN A 222 -4.39 9.06 -20.30
N ILE A 223 -4.19 9.03 -18.98
CA ILE A 223 -5.26 8.63 -18.03
C ILE A 223 -6.47 9.55 -18.18
N HIS A 224 -6.25 10.84 -18.40
CA HIS A 224 -7.30 11.83 -18.62
C HIS A 224 -8.19 11.46 -19.80
N GLU A 225 -7.62 11.02 -20.92
CA GLU A 225 -8.39 10.61 -22.12
C GLU A 225 -9.34 9.45 -21.78
N SER A 226 -8.87 8.45 -21.03
CA SER A 226 -9.70 7.34 -20.56
C SER A 226 -10.82 7.82 -19.64
N TYR A 227 -10.54 8.77 -18.76
CA TYR A 227 -11.53 9.36 -17.84
C TYR A 227 -12.58 10.19 -18.57
N GLU A 228 -12.19 11.07 -19.51
CA GLU A 228 -13.14 11.86 -20.32
C GLU A 228 -14.13 10.97 -21.07
N LEU A 229 -13.66 9.86 -21.65
CA LEU A 229 -14.55 8.92 -22.33
C LEU A 229 -15.53 8.25 -21.35
N CYS A 230 -15.08 7.94 -20.13
CA CYS A 230 -16.00 7.45 -19.08
C CYS A 230 -17.05 8.51 -18.71
N GLN A 231 -16.68 9.78 -18.58
CA GLN A 231 -17.63 10.87 -18.27
C GLN A 231 -18.64 11.07 -19.39
N ARG A 232 -18.23 10.97 -20.64
CA ARG A 232 -19.13 11.04 -21.80
C ARG A 232 -20.12 9.87 -21.82
N LEU A 233 -19.72 8.68 -21.41
CA LEU A 233 -20.60 7.53 -21.24
C LEU A 233 -21.57 7.70 -20.07
N LEU A 234 -21.12 8.32 -18.98
CA LEU A 234 -21.96 8.57 -17.82
C LEU A 234 -23.21 9.37 -18.16
N SER A 235 -23.09 10.35 -19.06
CA SER A 235 -24.25 11.13 -19.55
C SER A 235 -25.29 10.28 -20.31
N ARG A 236 -24.90 9.10 -20.80
CA ARG A 236 -25.79 8.17 -21.51
C ARG A 236 -26.53 7.20 -20.59
N ARG A 237 -26.22 7.15 -19.32
CA ARG A 237 -26.87 6.26 -18.35
C ARG A 237 -28.40 6.29 -18.42
N PHE A 238 -28.98 7.47 -18.62
CA PHE A 238 -30.44 7.65 -18.70
C PHE A 238 -31.06 6.95 -19.89
N PHE A 239 -30.30 6.53 -20.89
CA PHE A 239 -30.76 5.83 -22.08
C PHE A 239 -30.52 4.33 -22.00
N CYS A 240 -29.93 3.83 -20.90
CA CYS A 240 -29.67 2.41 -20.71
C CYS A 240 -30.98 1.67 -20.36
N GLY A 241 -31.13 0.45 -20.86
CA GLY A 241 -32.21 -0.44 -20.45
C GLY A 241 -32.06 -0.90 -19.00
N GLU A 242 -33.18 -1.35 -18.39
CA GLU A 242 -33.22 -1.78 -16.98
C GLU A 242 -32.21 -2.90 -16.63
N ASN A 243 -31.74 -3.66 -17.61
CA ASN A 243 -30.77 -4.74 -17.43
C ASN A 243 -29.35 -4.40 -17.90
N GLN A 244 -29.12 -3.17 -18.33
CA GLN A 244 -27.79 -2.74 -18.79
C GLN A 244 -27.00 -2.11 -17.61
N HIS A 245 -26.14 -2.89 -17.01
CA HIS A 245 -25.36 -2.46 -15.84
C HIS A 245 -23.91 -2.09 -16.17
N VAL A 246 -23.48 -2.34 -17.40
CA VAL A 246 -22.10 -2.09 -17.84
C VAL A 246 -22.12 -1.31 -19.16
N LEU A 247 -21.34 -0.24 -19.25
CA LEU A 247 -21.07 0.52 -20.47
C LEU A 247 -19.59 0.53 -20.81
N SER A 248 -19.29 0.20 -22.05
CA SER A 248 -17.95 0.26 -22.63
C SER A 248 -17.75 1.52 -23.45
N TYR A 249 -16.53 2.04 -23.48
CA TYR A 249 -16.14 3.13 -24.40
C TYR A 249 -16.38 2.75 -25.88
N GLU A 250 -16.38 1.48 -26.22
CA GLU A 250 -16.66 0.96 -27.58
C GLU A 250 -18.10 1.25 -28.04
N GLU A 251 -19.02 1.51 -27.11
CA GLU A 251 -20.40 1.86 -27.39
C GLU A 251 -20.58 3.34 -27.78
N LEU A 252 -19.50 4.15 -27.68
CA LEU A 252 -19.53 5.52 -28.19
C LEU A 252 -19.51 5.51 -29.72
N PRO A 253 -20.38 6.27 -30.40
CA PRO A 253 -20.29 6.43 -31.85
C PRO A 253 -18.93 7.05 -32.19
N ALA A 254 -18.26 6.48 -33.19
CA ALA A 254 -17.03 7.06 -33.70
C ALA A 254 -17.28 8.53 -34.06
N GLU A 255 -16.49 9.44 -33.55
CA GLU A 255 -16.54 10.84 -33.98
C GLU A 255 -16.26 10.86 -35.48
N LYS A 256 -17.26 11.22 -36.25
CA LYS A 256 -17.03 11.57 -37.64
C LYS A 256 -16.08 12.74 -37.62
N SER A 257 -14.81 12.49 -37.98
CA SER A 257 -13.86 13.54 -38.29
C SER A 257 -14.55 14.50 -39.23
N ALA A 258 -14.95 15.68 -38.76
CA ALA A 258 -15.38 16.76 -39.59
C ALA A 258 -14.11 17.27 -40.32
N SER A 259 -13.70 16.55 -41.35
CA SER A 259 -12.89 17.12 -42.40
C SER A 259 -13.74 18.15 -43.08
N ALA A 260 -13.71 19.38 -42.57
CA ALA A 260 -14.20 20.55 -43.27
C ALA A 260 -13.39 20.69 -44.55
N SER A 261 -13.97 20.26 -45.61
CA SER A 261 -13.66 20.78 -46.95
C SER A 261 -14.23 22.20 -47.02
N LEU A 262 -13.35 23.14 -47.04
CA LEU A 262 -13.53 24.48 -47.61
C LEU A 262 -12.37 24.74 -48.55
#